data_21513971f6dbdb74ba31de05c94148a1
#
_entry.id   21513971f6dbdb74ba31de05c94148a1
#
_cell.length_a   1.000
_cell.length_b   1.000
_cell.length_c   1.000
_cell.angle_alpha   90.00
_cell.angle_beta   90.00
_cell.angle_gamma   90.00
#
_symmetry.space_group_name_H-M   'P 1'
#
loop_
_entity.id
_entity.type
_entity.pdbx_description
1 polymer ?
#
loop_
_entity_poly.entity_id
_entity_poly.type
_entity_poly.pdbx_seq_one_letter_code
_entity_poly.pdbx_strand_id
1 'polypeptide(L)'
;MDYLLEDLWADTGSGHNIERTVFVECRASYRPDGPEELRPVGETEFVAGIAADSQAGPGARIAGIVAHADLTLGEAVEVVLEAHEEAGRGLFRGIRHAGAHAEHPEVMMIPGRAPPGLFADKAFRNGVRRLGKLGYTYESWHYHYQLREFAELARAAPDTTIILDHFGTPLGVGPYESRREEIFDCWRDDIEILAGCPNVVAKLGGLAMPDNGFGWHLAERPATSDELVEAQGRYYLHAIECFGPDRCMFESNFPVDRLSVSYRVLYNALKK
;
A
#
# COMPACT_ATOMS: atom_id res chain seq x y z
N MET A 1 -11.05 -3.21 -13.59
CA MET A 1 -10.15 -4.31 -14.07
C MET A 1 -10.35 -5.46 -13.08
N ASP A 2 -10.78 -6.60 -13.57
CA ASP A 2 -10.88 -7.79 -12.73
C ASP A 2 -9.47 -8.41 -12.63
N TYR A 3 -9.08 -8.75 -11.42
CA TYR A 3 -7.80 -9.43 -11.12
C TYR A 3 -8.09 -10.48 -10.04
N LEU A 4 -8.27 -11.71 -10.51
CA LEU A 4 -8.69 -12.82 -9.67
C LEU A 4 -7.54 -13.82 -9.45
N LEU A 5 -7.85 -14.95 -8.83
CA LEU A 5 -6.85 -15.93 -8.42
C LEU A 5 -6.02 -16.48 -9.60
N GLU A 6 -6.65 -16.68 -10.76
CA GLU A 6 -5.94 -17.15 -11.96
C GLU A 6 -4.95 -16.10 -12.49
N ASP A 7 -5.32 -14.81 -12.46
CA ASP A 7 -4.42 -13.71 -12.83
C ASP A 7 -3.24 -13.62 -11.86
N LEU A 8 -3.52 -13.72 -10.54
CA LEU A 8 -2.48 -13.76 -9.51
C LEU A 8 -1.50 -14.90 -9.76
N TRP A 9 -1.98 -16.10 -10.09
CA TRP A 9 -1.12 -17.24 -10.36
C TRP A 9 -0.33 -17.10 -11.66
N ALA A 10 -0.92 -16.53 -12.70
CA ALA A 10 -0.23 -16.23 -13.95
C ALA A 10 0.95 -15.26 -13.72
N ASP A 11 0.73 -14.21 -12.91
CA ASP A 11 1.75 -13.23 -12.59
C ASP A 11 2.82 -13.80 -11.63
N THR A 12 2.44 -14.39 -10.52
CA THR A 12 3.36 -14.97 -9.53
C THR A 12 4.17 -16.13 -10.08
N GLY A 13 3.61 -16.90 -11.03
CA GLY A 13 4.26 -18.00 -11.74
C GLY A 13 5.10 -17.58 -12.95
N SER A 14 5.22 -16.29 -13.25
CA SER A 14 5.87 -15.76 -14.47
C SER A 14 7.41 -15.84 -14.48
N GLY A 15 8.02 -16.69 -13.66
CA GLY A 15 9.48 -16.93 -13.63
C GLY A 15 10.14 -16.63 -12.30
N HIS A 16 9.34 -16.42 -11.26
CA HIS A 16 9.79 -16.25 -9.87
C HIS A 16 9.10 -17.29 -8.98
N ASN A 17 9.75 -17.65 -7.86
CA ASN A 17 9.16 -18.53 -6.86
C ASN A 17 8.47 -17.68 -5.79
N ILE A 18 7.27 -17.18 -6.09
CA ILE A 18 6.41 -16.49 -5.13
C ILE A 18 5.50 -17.52 -4.47
N GLU A 19 5.70 -17.76 -3.19
CA GLU A 19 4.95 -18.78 -2.44
C GLU A 19 3.72 -18.22 -1.75
N ARG A 20 3.80 -16.94 -1.30
CA ARG A 20 2.76 -16.30 -0.50
C ARG A 20 2.60 -14.85 -0.88
N THR A 21 1.37 -14.37 -0.81
CA THR A 21 1.01 -12.97 -1.01
C THR A 21 0.13 -12.48 0.14
N VAL A 22 0.08 -11.17 0.33
CA VAL A 22 -0.87 -10.50 1.20
C VAL A 22 -1.79 -9.69 0.32
N PHE A 23 -3.10 -9.92 0.46
CA PHE A 23 -4.11 -9.08 -0.17
C PHE A 23 -4.25 -7.78 0.61
N VAL A 24 -4.37 -6.68 -0.11
CA VAL A 24 -4.64 -5.37 0.47
C VAL A 24 -5.90 -4.82 -0.17
N GLU A 25 -6.79 -4.26 0.62
CA GLU A 25 -8.11 -3.75 0.23
C GLU A 25 -8.08 -2.99 -1.12
N CYS A 26 -9.12 -3.15 -1.92
CA CYS A 26 -9.28 -2.45 -3.18
C CYS A 26 -10.73 -1.99 -3.44
N ARG A 27 -11.57 -2.02 -2.39
CA ARG A 27 -12.99 -1.65 -2.41
C ARG A 27 -13.87 -2.53 -3.29
N ALA A 28 -13.51 -3.82 -3.40
CA ALA A 28 -14.31 -4.81 -4.11
C ALA A 28 -15.28 -5.51 -3.16
N SER A 29 -16.40 -6.01 -3.71
CA SER A 29 -17.32 -6.92 -3.02
C SER A 29 -17.82 -6.45 -1.65
N TYR A 30 -17.94 -5.15 -1.43
CA TYR A 30 -18.54 -4.61 -0.20
C TYR A 30 -19.97 -5.10 -0.04
N ARG A 31 -20.41 -5.34 1.20
CA ARG A 31 -21.80 -5.69 1.48
C ARG A 31 -22.75 -4.61 0.94
N PRO A 32 -23.79 -4.96 0.19
CA PRO A 32 -24.73 -3.97 -0.37
C PRO A 32 -25.62 -3.34 0.71
N ASP A 33 -25.85 -4.06 1.79
CA ASP A 33 -26.78 -3.73 2.86
C ASP A 33 -26.08 -3.72 4.24
N GLY A 34 -26.80 -3.26 5.26
CA GLY A 34 -26.34 -3.19 6.64
C GLY A 34 -25.65 -1.86 6.99
N PRO A 35 -25.13 -1.74 8.22
CA PRO A 35 -24.40 -0.57 8.68
C PRO A 35 -23.25 -0.22 7.74
N GLU A 36 -23.08 1.06 7.43
CA GLU A 36 -22.12 1.54 6.43
C GLU A 36 -20.69 1.15 6.82
N GLU A 37 -20.36 1.26 8.09
CA GLU A 37 -19.05 0.90 8.65
C GLU A 37 -18.71 -0.59 8.53
N LEU A 38 -19.71 -1.46 8.42
CA LEU A 38 -19.53 -2.92 8.26
C LEU A 38 -19.54 -3.37 6.79
N ARG A 39 -19.86 -2.53 5.83
CA ARG A 39 -19.89 -2.91 4.41
C ARG A 39 -18.54 -3.40 3.89
N PRO A 40 -17.38 -2.82 4.29
CA PRO A 40 -16.08 -3.31 3.86
C PRO A 40 -15.78 -4.76 4.27
N VAL A 41 -16.45 -5.30 5.28
CA VAL A 41 -16.28 -6.69 5.72
C VAL A 41 -16.61 -7.69 4.60
N GLY A 42 -17.51 -7.32 3.66
CA GLY A 42 -17.81 -8.12 2.49
C GLY A 42 -16.60 -8.44 1.61
N GLU A 43 -15.67 -7.50 1.48
CA GLU A 43 -14.41 -7.74 0.77
C GLU A 43 -13.55 -8.79 1.49
N THR A 44 -13.48 -8.73 2.82
CA THR A 44 -12.76 -9.73 3.61
C THR A 44 -13.39 -11.11 3.50
N GLU A 45 -14.72 -11.21 3.53
CA GLU A 45 -15.46 -12.48 3.30
C GLU A 45 -15.13 -13.08 1.94
N PHE A 46 -15.19 -12.25 0.90
CA PHE A 46 -14.88 -12.66 -0.47
C PHE A 46 -13.44 -13.15 -0.60
N VAL A 47 -12.47 -12.36 -0.12
CA VAL A 47 -11.05 -12.72 -0.24
C VAL A 47 -10.68 -13.92 0.63
N ALA A 48 -11.30 -14.10 1.79
CA ALA A 48 -11.10 -15.30 2.61
C ALA A 48 -11.58 -16.58 1.90
N GLY A 49 -12.64 -16.47 1.08
CA GLY A 49 -13.07 -17.55 0.18
C GLY A 49 -12.02 -17.86 -0.87
N ILE A 50 -11.55 -16.87 -1.60
CA ILE A 50 -10.50 -17.01 -2.62
C ILE A 50 -9.17 -17.53 -1.99
N ALA A 51 -8.84 -17.09 -0.78
CA ALA A 51 -7.67 -17.56 -0.07
C ALA A 51 -7.75 -19.06 0.25
N ALA A 52 -8.94 -19.57 0.62
CA ALA A 52 -9.14 -21.00 0.81
C ALA A 52 -8.91 -21.78 -0.49
N ASP A 53 -9.40 -21.30 -1.62
CA ASP A 53 -9.15 -21.89 -2.94
C ASP A 53 -7.65 -21.86 -3.29
N SER A 54 -6.95 -20.78 -2.94
CA SER A 54 -5.51 -20.64 -3.17
C SER A 54 -4.66 -21.68 -2.41
N GLN A 55 -5.14 -22.16 -1.25
CA GLN A 55 -4.45 -23.20 -0.49
C GLN A 55 -4.44 -24.56 -1.20
N ALA A 56 -5.47 -24.85 -2.00
CA ALA A 56 -5.62 -26.09 -2.74
C ALA A 56 -5.01 -26.03 -4.15
N GLY A 57 -4.65 -24.85 -4.62
CA GLY A 57 -4.17 -24.62 -5.98
C GLY A 57 -2.66 -24.73 -6.15
N PRO A 58 -2.17 -24.62 -7.41
CA PRO A 58 -0.75 -24.82 -7.75
C PRO A 58 0.14 -23.59 -7.56
N GLY A 59 -0.44 -22.39 -7.36
CA GLY A 59 0.30 -21.13 -7.34
C GLY A 59 0.48 -20.52 -5.96
N ALA A 60 0.85 -19.25 -5.92
CA ALA A 60 1.04 -18.51 -4.69
C ALA A 60 -0.25 -18.49 -3.84
N ARG A 61 -0.08 -18.62 -2.53
CA ARG A 61 -1.18 -18.62 -1.56
C ARG A 61 -1.43 -17.21 -1.05
N ILE A 62 -2.68 -16.84 -0.86
CA ILE A 62 -3.04 -15.63 -0.10
C ILE A 62 -2.90 -15.98 1.39
N ALA A 63 -1.93 -15.36 2.06
CA ALA A 63 -1.52 -15.70 3.44
C ALA A 63 -1.87 -14.61 4.46
N GLY A 64 -2.41 -13.49 4.02
CA GLY A 64 -2.88 -12.41 4.86
C GLY A 64 -3.84 -11.50 4.11
N ILE A 65 -4.68 -10.81 4.88
CA ILE A 65 -5.65 -9.84 4.39
C ILE A 65 -5.48 -8.55 5.20
N VAL A 66 -5.20 -7.47 4.50
CA VAL A 66 -5.29 -6.11 5.01
C VAL A 66 -6.58 -5.52 4.48
N ALA A 67 -7.51 -5.23 5.38
CA ALA A 67 -8.85 -4.79 5.04
C ALA A 67 -8.98 -3.26 5.12
N HIS A 68 -10.19 -2.75 4.85
CA HIS A 68 -10.53 -1.35 5.06
C HIS A 68 -11.49 -1.18 6.24
N ALA A 69 -11.20 -0.19 7.09
CA ALA A 69 -12.14 0.33 8.08
C ALA A 69 -11.97 1.85 8.20
N ASP A 70 -13.05 2.55 8.52
CA ASP A 70 -12.98 3.99 8.79
C ASP A 70 -12.41 4.22 10.21
N LEU A 71 -11.13 4.57 10.27
CA LEU A 71 -10.45 4.83 11.54
C LEU A 71 -10.87 6.15 12.21
N THR A 72 -11.64 7.01 11.51
CA THR A 72 -12.25 8.20 12.13
C THR A 72 -13.36 7.85 13.13
N LEU A 73 -13.81 6.60 13.15
CA LEU A 73 -14.67 6.05 14.21
C LEU A 73 -13.98 6.03 15.60
N GLY A 74 -12.66 6.23 15.63
CA GLY A 74 -11.90 6.19 16.88
C GLY A 74 -11.98 4.82 17.55
N GLU A 75 -12.30 4.78 18.85
CA GLU A 75 -12.42 3.51 19.58
C GLU A 75 -13.60 2.64 19.12
N ALA A 76 -14.64 3.25 18.52
CA ALA A 76 -15.80 2.50 18.01
C ALA A 76 -15.46 1.62 16.79
N VAL A 77 -14.28 1.78 16.20
CA VAL A 77 -13.79 0.90 15.11
C VAL A 77 -13.66 -0.57 15.54
N GLU A 78 -13.58 -0.85 16.85
CA GLU A 78 -13.42 -2.20 17.38
C GLU A 78 -14.46 -3.19 16.87
N VAL A 79 -15.72 -2.79 16.80
CA VAL A 79 -16.81 -3.63 16.24
C VAL A 79 -16.53 -4.02 14.79
N VAL A 80 -15.95 -3.12 14.00
CA VAL A 80 -15.56 -3.39 12.61
C VAL A 80 -14.38 -4.35 12.56
N LEU A 81 -13.40 -4.18 13.44
CA LEU A 81 -12.22 -5.05 13.53
C LEU A 81 -12.59 -6.48 13.91
N GLU A 82 -13.50 -6.65 14.90
CA GLU A 82 -14.04 -7.96 15.28
C GLU A 82 -14.73 -8.64 14.11
N ALA A 83 -15.53 -7.89 13.34
CA ALA A 83 -16.19 -8.42 12.15
C ALA A 83 -15.18 -8.84 11.06
N HIS A 84 -14.09 -8.09 10.87
CA HIS A 84 -13.01 -8.49 9.95
C HIS A 84 -12.24 -9.72 10.46
N GLU A 85 -12.00 -9.83 11.75
CA GLU A 85 -11.33 -11.01 12.34
C GLU A 85 -12.15 -12.28 12.10
N GLU A 86 -13.47 -12.22 12.34
CA GLU A 86 -14.38 -13.34 12.06
C GLU A 86 -14.39 -13.69 10.58
N ALA A 87 -14.61 -12.69 9.71
CA ALA A 87 -14.68 -12.87 8.27
C ALA A 87 -13.35 -13.35 7.65
N GLY A 88 -12.23 -12.90 8.21
CA GLY A 88 -10.87 -13.20 7.74
C GLY A 88 -10.38 -14.62 8.03
N ARG A 89 -11.08 -15.38 8.88
CA ARG A 89 -10.78 -16.80 9.19
C ARG A 89 -9.31 -17.03 9.55
N GLY A 90 -8.73 -16.12 10.36
CA GLY A 90 -7.34 -16.15 10.77
C GLY A 90 -6.34 -15.55 9.76
N LEU A 91 -6.81 -14.93 8.67
CA LEU A 91 -5.98 -14.24 7.70
C LEU A 91 -5.95 -12.72 7.88
N PHE A 92 -6.84 -12.14 8.67
CA PHE A 92 -6.86 -10.70 8.94
C PHE A 92 -5.58 -10.25 9.66
N ARG A 93 -4.96 -9.15 9.20
CA ARG A 93 -3.67 -8.66 9.72
C ARG A 93 -3.72 -7.19 10.13
N GLY A 94 -4.56 -6.39 9.50
CA GLY A 94 -4.59 -4.95 9.75
C GLY A 94 -5.50 -4.21 8.80
N ILE A 95 -5.42 -2.90 8.89
CA ILE A 95 -6.27 -1.98 8.14
C ILE A 95 -5.43 -1.07 7.27
N ARG A 96 -5.84 -0.92 5.99
CA ARG A 96 -5.47 0.21 5.17
C ARG A 96 -6.61 1.24 5.13
N HIS A 97 -6.35 2.41 5.67
CA HIS A 97 -7.17 3.60 5.48
C HIS A 97 -6.27 4.65 4.83
N ALA A 98 -6.38 4.78 3.51
CA ALA A 98 -5.53 5.65 2.71
C ALA A 98 -5.65 7.10 3.15
N GLY A 99 -4.50 7.75 3.40
CA GLY A 99 -4.43 9.17 3.76
C GLY A 99 -4.18 10.10 2.58
N ALA A 100 -4.10 9.57 1.35
CA ALA A 100 -3.79 10.34 0.16
C ALA A 100 -4.82 11.46 -0.08
N HIS A 101 -4.38 12.70 0.10
CA HIS A 101 -5.12 13.92 -0.21
C HIS A 101 -4.52 14.57 -1.45
N ALA A 102 -5.23 14.50 -2.58
CA ALA A 102 -4.75 15.06 -3.83
C ALA A 102 -4.96 16.57 -3.88
N GLU A 103 -3.87 17.35 -3.99
CA GLU A 103 -3.93 18.80 -4.19
C GLU A 103 -4.36 19.15 -5.63
N HIS A 104 -4.05 18.28 -6.59
CA HIS A 104 -4.34 18.43 -8.02
C HIS A 104 -4.99 17.16 -8.60
N PRO A 105 -6.22 16.79 -8.16
CA PRO A 105 -6.88 15.56 -8.58
C PRO A 105 -7.14 15.48 -10.09
N GLU A 106 -7.25 16.63 -10.76
CA GLU A 106 -7.55 16.74 -12.19
C GLU A 106 -6.44 16.22 -13.11
N VAL A 107 -5.20 16.12 -12.61
CA VAL A 107 -4.05 15.62 -13.41
C VAL A 107 -3.66 14.19 -13.06
N MET A 108 -4.33 13.58 -12.10
CA MET A 108 -4.00 12.24 -11.60
C MET A 108 -4.90 11.17 -12.22
N MET A 109 -4.31 10.01 -12.51
CA MET A 109 -5.09 8.85 -12.93
C MET A 109 -5.81 8.20 -11.75
N ILE A 110 -5.19 8.20 -10.57
CA ILE A 110 -5.72 7.63 -9.33
C ILE A 110 -5.65 8.68 -8.22
N PRO A 111 -6.58 9.67 -8.20
CA PRO A 111 -6.54 10.72 -7.20
C PRO A 111 -6.96 10.21 -5.81
N GLY A 112 -6.13 10.50 -4.81
CA GLY A 112 -6.46 10.27 -3.40
C GLY A 112 -7.59 11.18 -2.94
N ARG A 113 -8.48 10.66 -2.09
CA ARG A 113 -9.71 11.33 -1.66
C ARG A 113 -9.80 11.55 -0.14
N ALA A 114 -8.71 11.34 0.57
CA ALA A 114 -8.68 11.64 2.00
C ALA A 114 -8.88 13.15 2.25
N PRO A 115 -9.54 13.52 3.33
CA PRO A 115 -9.60 14.93 3.72
C PRO A 115 -8.20 15.46 4.10
N PRO A 116 -7.94 16.76 3.93
CA PRO A 116 -6.69 17.35 4.40
C PRO A 116 -6.57 17.19 5.92
N GLY A 117 -5.35 16.94 6.41
CA GLY A 117 -5.06 16.83 7.83
C GLY A 117 -5.58 15.55 8.51
N LEU A 118 -5.96 14.52 7.76
CA LEU A 118 -6.46 13.25 8.31
C LEU A 118 -5.51 12.68 9.37
N PHE A 119 -4.21 12.69 9.14
CA PHE A 119 -3.22 12.15 10.07
C PHE A 119 -3.11 12.94 11.39
N ALA A 120 -3.63 14.17 11.43
CA ALA A 120 -3.70 14.99 12.64
C ALA A 120 -5.04 14.84 13.38
N ASP A 121 -6.05 14.25 12.76
CA ASP A 121 -7.38 14.07 13.36
C ASP A 121 -7.30 13.19 14.61
N LYS A 122 -7.94 13.64 15.69
CA LYS A 122 -7.87 12.96 17.00
C LYS A 122 -8.58 11.60 17.00
N ALA A 123 -9.73 11.52 16.34
CA ALA A 123 -10.50 10.28 16.28
C ALA A 123 -9.76 9.26 15.41
N PHE A 124 -9.21 9.70 14.27
CA PHE A 124 -8.35 8.87 13.43
C PHE A 124 -7.14 8.31 14.18
N ARG A 125 -6.39 9.15 14.91
CA ARG A 125 -5.27 8.73 15.75
C ARG A 125 -5.70 7.74 16.84
N ASN A 126 -6.89 7.89 17.41
CA ASN A 126 -7.44 6.93 18.36
C ASN A 126 -7.75 5.58 17.70
N GLY A 127 -8.32 5.59 16.49
CA GLY A 127 -8.53 4.37 15.68
C GLY A 127 -7.21 3.64 15.38
N VAL A 128 -6.18 4.37 14.96
CA VAL A 128 -4.84 3.80 14.73
C VAL A 128 -4.24 3.20 16.00
N ARG A 129 -4.35 3.88 17.15
CA ARG A 129 -3.90 3.32 18.44
C ARG A 129 -4.69 2.08 18.84
N ARG A 130 -5.99 2.02 18.47
CA ARG A 130 -6.80 0.84 18.78
C ARG A 130 -6.31 -0.39 18.02
N LEU A 131 -5.88 -0.23 16.77
CA LEU A 131 -5.24 -1.32 16.01
C LEU A 131 -4.03 -1.90 16.77
N GLY A 132 -3.11 -1.05 17.20
CA GLY A 132 -1.92 -1.49 17.94
C GLY A 132 -2.25 -2.24 19.23
N LYS A 133 -3.24 -1.75 20.01
CA LYS A 133 -3.71 -2.43 21.24
C LYS A 133 -4.26 -3.83 20.96
N LEU A 134 -4.81 -4.08 19.80
CA LEU A 134 -5.37 -5.36 19.38
C LEU A 134 -4.36 -6.22 18.58
N GLY A 135 -3.14 -5.72 18.35
CA GLY A 135 -2.09 -6.43 17.63
C GLY A 135 -2.22 -6.38 16.10
N TYR A 136 -3.03 -5.46 15.56
CA TYR A 136 -3.19 -5.24 14.13
C TYR A 136 -2.28 -4.13 13.62
N THR A 137 -1.95 -4.19 12.32
CA THR A 137 -1.17 -3.16 11.63
C THR A 137 -2.06 -2.07 11.05
N TYR A 138 -1.49 -0.89 10.90
CA TYR A 138 -2.06 0.18 10.09
C TYR A 138 -1.16 0.43 8.88
N GLU A 139 -1.74 0.56 7.68
CA GLU A 139 -0.99 0.97 6.50
C GLU A 139 -1.69 2.09 5.73
N SER A 140 -0.91 2.92 5.04
CA SER A 140 -1.42 4.06 4.33
C SER A 140 -0.72 4.31 3.01
N TRP A 141 -1.53 4.37 1.97
CA TRP A 141 -1.18 5.07 0.74
C TRP A 141 -1.41 6.57 0.93
N HIS A 142 -0.39 7.38 0.64
CA HIS A 142 -0.43 8.84 0.67
C HIS A 142 0.65 9.41 -0.25
N TYR A 143 0.72 10.75 -0.40
CA TYR A 143 1.68 11.40 -1.28
C TYR A 143 2.91 11.91 -0.52
N HIS A 144 4.02 12.09 -1.24
CA HIS A 144 5.31 12.48 -0.70
C HIS A 144 5.28 13.73 0.19
N TYR A 145 4.44 14.70 -0.12
CA TYR A 145 4.29 15.93 0.68
C TYR A 145 3.55 15.72 2.01
N GLN A 146 3.00 14.53 2.26
CA GLN A 146 2.33 14.14 3.50
C GLN A 146 3.23 13.31 4.43
N LEU A 147 4.47 12.98 4.05
CA LEU A 147 5.36 12.10 4.82
C LEU A 147 5.64 12.61 6.23
N ARG A 148 5.78 13.92 6.42
CA ARG A 148 5.99 14.51 7.76
C ARG A 148 4.77 14.35 8.66
N GLU A 149 3.56 14.58 8.14
CA GLU A 149 2.33 14.35 8.87
C GLU A 149 2.17 12.87 9.25
N PHE A 150 2.57 11.97 8.34
CA PHE A 150 2.58 10.54 8.60
C PHE A 150 3.58 10.14 9.69
N ALA A 151 4.76 10.76 9.73
CA ALA A 151 5.72 10.58 10.83
C ALA A 151 5.17 11.08 12.17
N GLU A 152 4.41 12.17 12.18
CA GLU A 152 3.73 12.65 13.40
C GLU A 152 2.64 11.68 13.88
N LEU A 153 1.89 11.06 12.95
CA LEU A 153 0.95 10.00 13.28
C LEU A 153 1.69 8.81 13.90
N ALA A 154 2.81 8.38 13.31
CA ALA A 154 3.60 7.26 13.82
C ALA A 154 4.09 7.51 15.25
N ARG A 155 4.58 8.70 15.54
CA ARG A 155 4.97 9.11 16.91
C ARG A 155 3.79 9.17 17.87
N ALA A 156 2.59 9.51 17.36
CA ALA A 156 1.37 9.57 18.18
C ALA A 156 0.78 8.19 18.49
N ALA A 157 1.16 7.12 17.77
CA ALA A 157 0.69 5.76 17.95
C ALA A 157 1.88 4.77 18.03
N PRO A 158 2.79 4.90 19.04
CA PRO A 158 4.05 4.18 19.09
C PRO A 158 3.90 2.67 19.22
N ASP A 159 2.78 2.19 19.77
CA ASP A 159 2.50 0.76 19.96
C ASP A 159 1.85 0.11 18.74
N THR A 160 1.58 0.88 17.67
CA THR A 160 1.00 0.37 16.44
C THR A 160 2.10 0.20 15.40
N THR A 161 2.23 -1.00 14.80
CA THR A 161 3.06 -1.16 13.60
C THR A 161 2.40 -0.44 12.44
N ILE A 162 3.10 0.53 11.89
CA ILE A 162 2.62 1.39 10.81
C ILE A 162 3.42 1.09 9.54
N ILE A 163 2.72 0.93 8.42
CA ILE A 163 3.33 0.54 7.15
C ILE A 163 3.20 1.69 6.15
N LEU A 164 4.34 2.12 5.64
CA LEU A 164 4.43 3.09 4.55
C LEU A 164 4.20 2.37 3.21
N ASP A 165 3.11 2.70 2.50
CA ASP A 165 2.86 2.21 1.15
C ASP A 165 3.61 3.03 0.10
N HIS A 166 4.15 2.36 -0.92
CA HIS A 166 4.58 2.94 -2.20
C HIS A 166 5.57 4.10 -2.05
N PHE A 167 6.50 4.03 -1.08
CA PHE A 167 7.48 5.13 -0.80
C PHE A 167 6.82 6.48 -0.48
N GLY A 168 5.55 6.51 -0.06
CA GLY A 168 4.81 7.77 0.04
C GLY A 168 4.58 8.43 -1.32
N THR A 169 4.48 7.66 -2.37
CA THR A 169 4.10 8.04 -3.74
C THR A 169 4.68 9.37 -4.21
N PRO A 170 5.99 9.43 -4.53
CA PRO A 170 6.58 10.60 -5.17
C PRO A 170 5.90 10.88 -6.51
N LEU A 171 5.18 12.00 -6.61
CA LEU A 171 4.42 12.39 -7.79
C LEU A 171 5.34 12.89 -8.91
N GLY A 172 4.91 12.69 -10.18
CA GLY A 172 5.63 13.11 -11.36
C GLY A 172 4.74 13.54 -12.51
N VAL A 173 3.48 13.93 -12.23
CA VAL A 173 2.50 14.36 -13.22
C VAL A 173 2.03 15.78 -12.95
N GLY A 174 1.49 16.48 -13.96
CA GLY A 174 0.98 17.82 -13.83
C GLY A 174 2.02 18.81 -13.26
N PRO A 175 1.73 19.55 -12.17
CA PRO A 175 2.67 20.51 -11.59
C PRO A 175 3.94 19.88 -11.00
N TYR A 176 3.99 18.54 -10.87
CA TYR A 176 5.13 17.80 -10.35
C TYR A 176 6.09 17.28 -11.45
N GLU A 177 5.69 17.31 -12.73
CA GLU A 177 6.40 16.66 -13.84
C GLU A 177 7.85 17.16 -14.00
N SER A 178 8.08 18.46 -13.88
CA SER A 178 9.42 19.05 -14.05
C SER A 178 10.23 19.14 -12.75
N ARG A 179 9.69 18.65 -11.63
CA ARG A 179 10.25 18.84 -10.28
C ARG A 179 10.80 17.55 -9.65
N ARG A 180 11.06 16.52 -10.46
CA ARG A 180 11.47 15.19 -9.97
C ARG A 180 12.68 15.24 -9.04
N GLU A 181 13.72 16.01 -9.36
CA GLU A 181 14.92 16.09 -8.52
C GLU A 181 14.65 16.83 -7.21
N GLU A 182 13.92 17.94 -7.25
CA GLU A 182 13.49 18.66 -6.06
C GLU A 182 12.63 17.78 -5.14
N ILE A 183 11.66 17.06 -5.74
CA ILE A 183 10.81 16.14 -5.01
C ILE A 183 11.63 15.01 -4.40
N PHE A 184 12.60 14.46 -5.13
CA PHE A 184 13.48 13.42 -4.62
C PHE A 184 14.30 13.90 -3.42
N ASP A 185 14.87 15.11 -3.49
CA ASP A 185 15.66 15.67 -2.38
C ASP A 185 14.79 15.88 -1.12
N CYS A 186 13.60 16.48 -1.26
CA CYS A 186 12.67 16.62 -0.15
C CYS A 186 12.19 15.26 0.39
N TRP A 187 11.86 14.33 -0.50
CA TRP A 187 11.43 12.98 -0.15
C TRP A 187 12.52 12.24 0.64
N ARG A 188 13.77 12.36 0.24
CA ARG A 188 14.93 11.74 0.92
C ARG A 188 15.00 12.18 2.37
N ASP A 189 14.96 13.51 2.60
CA ASP A 189 15.02 14.08 3.96
C ASP A 189 13.81 13.63 4.79
N ASP A 190 12.62 13.54 4.20
CA ASP A 190 11.38 13.13 4.89
C ASP A 190 11.36 11.62 5.19
N ILE A 191 11.95 10.78 4.34
CA ILE A 191 12.14 9.34 4.60
C ILE A 191 13.10 9.12 5.77
N GLU A 192 14.18 9.90 5.90
CA GLU A 192 15.07 9.83 7.07
C GLU A 192 14.30 10.14 8.37
N ILE A 193 13.47 11.18 8.35
CA ILE A 193 12.62 11.55 9.50
C ILE A 193 11.65 10.43 9.86
N LEU A 194 11.00 9.81 8.86
CA LEU A 194 10.04 8.74 9.05
C LEU A 194 10.72 7.45 9.54
N ALA A 195 11.88 7.12 8.99
CA ALA A 195 12.67 5.96 9.42
C ALA A 195 13.16 6.06 10.88
N GLY A 196 13.27 7.29 11.40
CA GLY A 196 13.48 7.56 12.83
C GLY A 196 12.32 7.12 13.75
N CYS A 197 11.16 6.74 13.20
CA CYS A 197 10.06 6.16 13.95
C CYS A 197 10.22 4.62 14.00
N PRO A 198 10.50 4.01 15.17
CA PRO A 198 10.86 2.58 15.23
C PRO A 198 9.70 1.64 14.91
N ASN A 199 8.46 2.12 14.99
CA ASN A 199 7.24 1.39 14.69
C ASN A 199 6.83 1.48 13.21
N VAL A 200 7.66 2.07 12.34
CA VAL A 200 7.38 2.19 10.90
C VAL A 200 8.17 1.15 10.10
N VAL A 201 7.47 0.48 9.19
CA VAL A 201 7.99 -0.47 8.20
C VAL A 201 7.68 0.06 6.81
N ALA A 202 8.58 -0.07 5.85
CA ALA A 202 8.41 0.43 4.50
C ALA A 202 8.13 -0.69 3.49
N LYS A 203 7.13 -0.51 2.64
CA LYS A 203 6.92 -1.28 1.42
C LYS A 203 7.73 -0.69 0.28
N LEU A 204 8.53 -1.53 -0.34
CA LEU A 204 9.41 -1.19 -1.46
C LEU A 204 8.77 -1.64 -2.76
N GLY A 205 7.96 -0.79 -3.37
CA GLY A 205 7.23 -1.03 -4.61
C GLY A 205 6.25 0.10 -4.90
N GLY A 206 5.44 -0.06 -5.96
CA GLY A 206 4.42 0.93 -6.33
C GLY A 206 4.93 2.16 -7.07
N LEU A 207 6.22 2.24 -7.44
CA LEU A 207 6.75 3.37 -8.21
C LEU A 207 6.44 3.29 -9.72
N ALA A 208 5.82 2.20 -10.19
CA ALA A 208 5.41 2.09 -11.59
C ALA A 208 3.97 2.58 -11.83
N MET A 209 3.30 3.11 -10.82
CA MET A 209 2.01 3.79 -10.98
C MET A 209 2.13 4.96 -11.96
N PRO A 210 1.11 5.20 -12.81
CA PRO A 210 1.10 6.31 -13.75
C PRO A 210 1.40 7.67 -13.12
N ASP A 211 0.87 7.94 -11.93
CA ASP A 211 1.00 9.22 -11.24
C ASP A 211 2.42 9.51 -10.71
N ASN A 212 3.30 8.49 -10.66
CA ASN A 212 4.73 8.69 -10.43
C ASN A 212 5.47 9.31 -11.63
N GLY A 213 4.82 9.41 -12.80
CA GLY A 213 5.28 10.19 -13.95
C GLY A 213 6.46 9.61 -14.71
N PHE A 214 6.70 8.29 -14.64
CA PHE A 214 7.71 7.63 -15.50
C PHE A 214 7.22 7.40 -16.94
N GLY A 215 5.91 7.52 -17.20
CA GLY A 215 5.33 7.48 -18.53
C GLY A 215 5.28 6.11 -19.20
N TRP A 216 5.70 5.04 -18.54
CA TRP A 216 5.78 3.71 -19.15
C TRP A 216 4.43 3.15 -19.59
N HIS A 217 3.34 3.52 -18.93
CA HIS A 217 1.96 3.13 -19.30
C HIS A 217 1.50 3.71 -20.65
N LEU A 218 2.21 4.74 -21.17
CA LEU A 218 1.96 5.38 -22.47
C LEU A 218 3.02 5.01 -23.52
N ALA A 219 4.07 4.27 -23.14
CA ALA A 219 5.15 3.91 -24.03
C ALA A 219 4.73 2.81 -25.03
N GLU A 220 5.34 2.80 -26.20
CA GLU A 220 5.09 1.76 -27.22
C GLU A 220 5.45 0.35 -26.74
N ARG A 221 6.34 0.22 -25.81
CA ARG A 221 6.73 -1.03 -25.14
C ARG A 221 6.82 -0.87 -23.62
N PRO A 222 6.58 -1.93 -22.86
CA PRO A 222 6.84 -1.93 -21.42
C PRO A 222 8.32 -1.65 -21.11
N ALA A 223 8.58 -1.06 -19.94
CA ALA A 223 9.93 -0.87 -19.44
C ALA A 223 10.64 -2.22 -19.21
N THR A 224 11.95 -2.23 -19.36
CA THR A 224 12.83 -3.35 -18.99
C THR A 224 13.23 -3.25 -17.51
N SER A 225 13.74 -4.34 -16.95
CA SER A 225 14.25 -4.32 -15.57
C SER A 225 15.47 -3.40 -15.39
N ASP A 226 16.26 -3.17 -16.44
CA ASP A 226 17.39 -2.23 -16.38
C ASP A 226 16.90 -0.78 -16.33
N GLU A 227 15.91 -0.43 -17.15
CA GLU A 227 15.28 0.89 -17.14
C GLU A 227 14.59 1.17 -15.78
N LEU A 228 13.97 0.16 -15.14
CA LEU A 228 13.43 0.32 -13.78
C LEU A 228 14.54 0.63 -12.77
N VAL A 229 15.62 -0.15 -12.79
CA VAL A 229 16.76 0.06 -11.87
C VAL A 229 17.38 1.44 -12.07
N GLU A 230 17.61 1.85 -13.32
CA GLU A 230 18.16 3.16 -13.64
C GLU A 230 17.26 4.31 -13.15
N ALA A 231 15.96 4.20 -13.36
CA ALA A 231 15.02 5.28 -13.04
C ALA A 231 14.62 5.34 -11.55
N GLN A 232 14.51 4.18 -10.90
CA GLN A 232 13.91 4.06 -9.57
C GLN A 232 14.88 3.59 -8.48
N GLY A 233 16.02 3.01 -8.84
CA GLY A 233 16.94 2.36 -7.88
C GLY A 233 17.35 3.26 -6.72
N ARG A 234 17.52 4.56 -6.94
CA ARG A 234 17.87 5.53 -5.89
C ARG A 234 16.84 5.60 -4.75
N TYR A 235 15.53 5.41 -5.06
CA TYR A 235 14.48 5.39 -4.03
C TYR A 235 14.58 4.12 -3.16
N TYR A 236 14.78 2.97 -3.80
CA TYR A 236 14.94 1.69 -3.11
C TYR A 236 16.14 1.68 -2.20
N LEU A 237 17.31 2.05 -2.73
CA LEU A 237 18.56 2.04 -1.98
C LEU A 237 18.51 2.99 -0.78
N HIS A 238 18.01 4.21 -0.96
CA HIS A 238 17.87 5.16 0.12
C HIS A 238 16.89 4.69 1.21
N ALA A 239 15.74 4.15 0.83
CA ALA A 239 14.78 3.61 1.80
C ALA A 239 15.37 2.44 2.59
N ILE A 240 16.07 1.50 1.93
CA ILE A 240 16.75 0.38 2.61
C ILE A 240 17.85 0.88 3.54
N GLU A 241 18.61 1.90 3.15
CA GLU A 241 19.64 2.51 3.99
C GLU A 241 19.04 3.14 5.27
N CYS A 242 17.91 3.86 5.13
CA CYS A 242 17.27 4.54 6.25
C CYS A 242 16.54 3.59 7.21
N PHE A 243 15.72 2.68 6.68
CA PHE A 243 14.91 1.75 7.50
C PHE A 243 15.68 0.52 7.96
N GLY A 244 16.74 0.13 7.24
CA GLY A 244 17.37 -1.17 7.38
C GLY A 244 16.53 -2.30 6.78
N PRO A 245 17.15 -3.42 6.37
CA PRO A 245 16.46 -4.52 5.68
C PRO A 245 15.35 -5.16 6.53
N ASP A 246 15.49 -5.17 7.86
CA ASP A 246 14.53 -5.78 8.78
C ASP A 246 13.19 -5.01 8.87
N ARG A 247 13.17 -3.76 8.43
CA ARG A 247 11.96 -2.93 8.34
C ARG A 247 11.56 -2.59 6.92
N CYS A 248 11.97 -3.43 5.95
CA CYS A 248 11.60 -3.29 4.55
C CYS A 248 10.94 -4.57 4.03
N MET A 249 9.95 -4.42 3.18
CA MET A 249 9.35 -5.54 2.45
C MET A 249 9.09 -5.15 1.00
N PHE A 250 9.29 -6.08 0.07
CA PHE A 250 8.91 -5.86 -1.31
C PHE A 250 7.41 -6.00 -1.51
N GLU A 251 6.87 -5.20 -2.41
CA GLU A 251 5.50 -5.32 -2.88
C GLU A 251 5.45 -5.25 -4.41
N SER A 252 4.42 -5.82 -5.01
CA SER A 252 4.20 -5.71 -6.46
C SER A 252 3.31 -4.53 -6.83
N ASN A 253 2.41 -4.13 -5.94
CA ASN A 253 1.32 -3.20 -6.23
C ASN A 253 0.46 -3.62 -7.45
N PHE A 254 0.34 -4.95 -7.68
CA PHE A 254 -0.46 -5.48 -8.78
C PHE A 254 -1.94 -5.62 -8.36
N PRO A 255 -2.86 -5.27 -9.25
CA PRO A 255 -2.67 -5.03 -10.69
C PRO A 255 -2.36 -3.58 -11.10
N VAL A 256 -2.19 -2.63 -10.19
CA VAL A 256 -2.00 -1.20 -10.56
C VAL A 256 -0.73 -1.00 -11.39
N ASP A 257 0.41 -1.50 -10.93
CA ASP A 257 1.69 -1.37 -11.64
C ASP A 257 1.75 -2.15 -12.96
N ARG A 258 0.81 -3.09 -13.18
CA ARG A 258 0.66 -3.82 -14.47
C ARG A 258 0.40 -2.89 -15.65
N LEU A 259 -0.12 -1.70 -15.40
CA LEU A 259 -0.29 -0.68 -16.44
C LEU A 259 1.05 -0.27 -17.06
N SER A 260 2.14 -0.36 -16.34
CA SER A 260 3.47 0.11 -16.73
C SER A 260 4.48 -1.02 -16.96
N VAL A 261 4.43 -2.08 -16.17
CA VAL A 261 5.43 -3.16 -16.16
C VAL A 261 4.79 -4.54 -15.96
N SER A 262 5.47 -5.59 -16.43
CA SER A 262 5.05 -6.95 -16.09
C SER A 262 5.59 -7.36 -14.72
N TYR A 263 4.89 -8.28 -14.05
CA TYR A 263 5.30 -8.85 -12.76
C TYR A 263 6.75 -9.41 -12.82
N ARG A 264 7.05 -10.14 -13.88
CA ARG A 264 8.39 -10.70 -14.11
C ARG A 264 9.47 -9.62 -14.20
N VAL A 265 9.20 -8.54 -14.90
CA VAL A 265 10.16 -7.43 -15.08
C VAL A 265 10.39 -6.71 -13.75
N LEU A 266 9.32 -6.45 -13.00
CA LEU A 266 9.41 -5.83 -11.67
C LEU A 266 10.32 -6.66 -10.75
N TYR A 267 10.05 -7.95 -10.59
CA TYR A 267 10.85 -8.80 -9.70
C TYR A 267 12.28 -9.08 -10.24
N ASN A 268 12.50 -8.99 -11.54
CA ASN A 268 13.87 -8.98 -12.09
C ASN A 268 14.62 -7.71 -11.68
N ALA A 269 13.96 -6.55 -11.67
CA ALA A 269 14.59 -5.30 -11.21
C ALA A 269 14.92 -5.36 -9.71
N LEU A 270 13.99 -5.88 -8.88
CA LEU A 270 14.22 -6.04 -7.44
C LEU A 270 15.37 -7.00 -7.07
N LYS A 271 15.79 -7.85 -8.00
CA LYS A 271 16.92 -8.79 -7.82
C LYS A 271 18.26 -8.23 -8.28
N LYS A 272 18.30 -7.09 -8.92
CA LYS A 272 19.50 -6.38 -9.37
C LYS A 272 20.03 -5.40 -8.35
#